data_e0774d4e21b8b28d0722186e981ad304
#
_entry.id   e0774d4e21b8b28d0722186e981ad304
#
_cell.length_a   1.000
_cell.length_b   1.000
_cell.length_c   1.000
_cell.angle_alpha   90.00
_cell.angle_beta   90.00
_cell.angle_gamma   90.00
#
_symmetry.space_group_name_H-M   'P 1'
#
loop_
_entity.id
_entity.type
_entity.pdbx_description
1 polymer ?
#
loop_
_entity_poly.entity_id
_entity_poly.type
_entity_poly.pdbx_seq_one_letter_code
_entity_poly.pdbx_strand_id
1 'polypeptide(L)'
;LSADMFADDQFFYFEILGDNYHVENIIGFAWGNDKAIYASTNLDLLKDDLFKAALAKPIKTYDFKRSKVLLSHFGVDLPAPAFDSRLAKYLLSTVDDNELSTIARLYTDYVLDSDEAVYGKGVKRAVPEKSVLLSHLARKIVVLNHSEKVMLDKLTEHQQASLLFDMEQPLANVLAKMEIAGISVKKATLQEMEASNQAVIDELTQEIYDLAGMEFNINSPKQLGELLFDKMQLPTSYTK
;
A
#
# COMPACT_ATOMS: atom_id res chain seq x y z
N LEU A 1 9.15 19.48 -18.34
CA LEU A 1 9.80 19.77 -17.06
C LEU A 1 10.89 20.82 -17.23
N SER A 2 11.20 21.55 -16.17
CA SER A 2 12.31 22.50 -16.10
C SER A 2 13.05 22.29 -14.77
N ALA A 3 14.33 22.66 -14.72
CA ALA A 3 15.18 22.39 -13.55
C ALA A 3 14.70 23.10 -12.26
N ASP A 4 14.04 24.25 -12.40
CA ASP A 4 13.48 25.03 -11.28
C ASP A 4 12.28 24.33 -10.59
N MET A 5 11.69 23.30 -11.22
CA MET A 5 10.66 22.46 -10.60
C MET A 5 11.23 21.49 -9.57
N PHE A 6 12.56 21.34 -9.48
CA PHE A 6 13.25 20.40 -8.60
C PHE A 6 14.19 21.15 -7.64
N ALA A 7 13.79 21.27 -6.39
CA ALA A 7 14.61 21.78 -5.30
C ALA A 7 15.17 20.62 -4.45
N ASP A 8 16.22 20.89 -3.67
CA ASP A 8 16.85 19.84 -2.84
C ASP A 8 15.98 19.37 -1.65
N ASP A 9 14.99 20.19 -1.25
CA ASP A 9 14.15 19.91 -0.08
C ASP A 9 12.69 19.75 -0.50
N GLN A 10 12.40 18.65 -1.20
CA GLN A 10 11.07 18.35 -1.70
C GLN A 10 10.59 16.98 -1.28
N PHE A 11 9.29 16.87 -1.00
CA PHE A 11 8.60 15.60 -0.90
C PHE A 11 8.20 15.08 -2.29
N PHE A 12 8.22 13.75 -2.42
CA PHE A 12 7.70 13.02 -3.58
C PHE A 12 6.64 12.03 -3.08
N TYR A 13 5.52 11.97 -3.76
CA TYR A 13 4.43 11.06 -3.45
C TYR A 13 3.90 10.39 -4.71
N PHE A 14 3.76 9.07 -4.67
CA PHE A 14 3.29 8.24 -5.79
C PHE A 14 2.02 7.52 -5.37
N GLU A 15 0.93 7.73 -6.11
CA GLU A 15 -0.39 7.21 -5.78
C GLU A 15 -0.73 5.97 -6.59
N ILE A 16 -1.33 5.00 -5.92
CA ILE A 16 -1.96 3.82 -6.53
C ILE A 16 -3.39 3.70 -6.03
N LEU A 17 -4.25 3.05 -6.77
CA LEU A 17 -5.63 2.89 -6.36
C LEU A 17 -5.82 1.73 -5.37
N GLY A 18 -5.16 0.61 -5.62
CA GLY A 18 -5.24 -0.60 -4.78
C GLY A 18 -4.25 -0.60 -3.61
N ASP A 19 -4.21 -1.71 -2.90
CA ASP A 19 -3.35 -1.87 -1.72
C ASP A 19 -2.06 -2.67 -2.04
N ASN A 20 -2.02 -3.36 -3.18
CA ASN A 20 -0.89 -4.19 -3.58
C ASN A 20 0.03 -3.46 -4.57
N TYR A 21 0.98 -2.69 -4.04
CA TYR A 21 1.93 -1.92 -4.84
C TYR A 21 2.91 -2.74 -5.69
N HIS A 22 2.92 -4.08 -5.56
CA HIS A 22 3.73 -4.96 -6.43
C HIS A 22 3.12 -5.14 -7.82
N VAL A 23 1.79 -5.01 -7.94
CA VAL A 23 1.06 -5.23 -9.19
C VAL A 23 0.24 -4.04 -9.65
N GLU A 24 0.02 -3.07 -8.76
CA GLU A 24 -0.75 -1.87 -9.06
C GLU A 24 0.04 -0.88 -9.90
N ASN A 25 -0.67 -0.13 -10.73
CA ASN A 25 -0.09 0.96 -11.49
C ASN A 25 -0.20 2.29 -10.73
N ILE A 26 0.81 3.14 -10.88
CA ILE A 26 0.73 4.52 -10.42
C ILE A 26 -0.38 5.23 -11.20
N ILE A 27 -1.35 5.83 -10.51
CA ILE A 27 -2.46 6.60 -11.10
C ILE A 27 -2.15 8.09 -11.18
N GLY A 28 -1.17 8.55 -10.43
CA GLY A 28 -0.68 9.91 -10.40
C GLY A 28 0.41 10.07 -9.36
N PHE A 29 1.11 11.20 -9.42
CA PHE A 29 2.17 11.54 -8.48
C PHE A 29 2.25 13.04 -8.29
N ALA A 30 2.84 13.45 -7.16
CA ALA A 30 3.09 14.85 -6.86
C ALA A 30 4.45 15.00 -6.19
N TRP A 31 5.02 16.22 -6.34
CA TRP A 31 6.26 16.58 -5.67
C TRP A 31 6.27 18.07 -5.37
N GLY A 32 7.07 18.49 -4.42
CA GLY A 32 7.21 19.90 -4.10
C GLY A 32 7.53 20.15 -2.63
N ASN A 33 7.58 21.43 -2.32
CA ASN A 33 7.83 21.99 -1.00
C ASN A 33 6.87 23.16 -0.73
N ASP A 34 7.11 23.93 0.32
CA ASP A 34 6.25 25.08 0.69
C ASP A 34 6.21 26.20 -0.36
N LYS A 35 7.17 26.23 -1.29
CA LYS A 35 7.27 27.28 -2.33
C LYS A 35 6.50 26.93 -3.60
N ALA A 36 6.54 25.65 -4.00
CA ALA A 36 5.89 25.17 -5.21
C ALA A 36 5.54 23.69 -5.10
N ILE A 37 4.34 23.34 -5.55
CA ILE A 37 3.83 21.98 -5.59
C ILE A 37 3.37 21.67 -7.01
N TYR A 38 3.77 20.50 -7.48
CA TYR A 38 3.46 19.97 -8.80
C TYR A 38 2.75 18.62 -8.66
N ALA A 39 1.80 18.36 -9.54
CA ALA A 39 1.11 17.07 -9.60
C ALA A 39 0.84 16.67 -11.05
N SER A 40 0.94 15.40 -11.37
CA SER A 40 0.76 14.88 -12.73
C SER A 40 0.16 13.47 -12.72
N THR A 41 -0.59 13.17 -13.77
CA THR A 41 -1.02 11.83 -14.15
C THR A 41 -0.24 11.31 -15.37
N ASN A 42 0.65 12.11 -15.93
CA ASN A 42 1.49 11.70 -17.06
C ASN A 42 2.72 10.93 -16.56
N LEU A 43 2.67 9.61 -16.61
CA LEU A 43 3.73 8.73 -16.13
C LEU A 43 5.01 8.77 -16.98
N ASP A 44 4.95 9.30 -18.21
CA ASP A 44 6.17 9.46 -19.02
C ASP A 44 7.15 10.47 -18.41
N LEU A 45 6.66 11.37 -17.56
CA LEU A 45 7.54 12.28 -16.81
C LEU A 45 8.49 11.53 -15.85
N LEU A 46 8.13 10.33 -15.37
CA LEU A 46 9.01 9.51 -14.54
C LEU A 46 10.24 8.99 -15.30
N LYS A 47 10.18 9.02 -16.64
CA LYS A 47 11.29 8.62 -17.53
C LYS A 47 12.15 9.82 -17.95
N ASP A 48 11.70 11.05 -17.67
CA ASP A 48 12.44 12.29 -17.99
C ASP A 48 13.74 12.36 -17.20
N ASP A 49 14.82 12.85 -17.83
CA ASP A 49 16.15 12.89 -17.23
C ASP A 49 16.24 13.83 -16.04
N LEU A 50 15.49 14.95 -16.03
CA LEU A 50 15.44 15.88 -14.89
C LEU A 50 14.75 15.20 -13.70
N PHE A 51 13.66 14.45 -13.95
CA PHE A 51 12.94 13.72 -12.89
C PHE A 51 13.82 12.61 -12.33
N LYS A 52 14.48 11.84 -13.18
CA LYS A 52 15.44 10.80 -12.76
C LYS A 52 16.60 11.38 -11.96
N ALA A 53 17.16 12.53 -12.38
CA ALA A 53 18.22 13.20 -11.67
C ALA A 53 17.79 13.66 -10.26
N ALA A 54 16.54 14.12 -10.11
CA ALA A 54 15.98 14.47 -8.81
C ALA A 54 15.82 13.25 -7.90
N LEU A 55 15.35 12.12 -8.46
CA LEU A 55 15.17 10.87 -7.73
C LEU A 55 16.47 10.09 -7.47
N ALA A 56 17.57 10.44 -8.12
CA ALA A 56 18.90 9.86 -7.86
C ALA A 56 19.54 10.34 -6.55
N LYS A 57 18.94 11.32 -5.89
CA LYS A 57 19.31 11.80 -4.55
C LYS A 57 18.43 11.14 -3.48
N PRO A 58 18.82 11.15 -2.19
CA PRO A 58 17.91 10.79 -1.09
C PRO A 58 16.65 11.67 -1.12
N ILE A 59 15.47 11.04 -1.09
CA ILE A 59 14.19 11.75 -1.19
C ILE A 59 13.42 11.75 0.12
N LYS A 60 12.59 12.78 0.32
CA LYS A 60 11.54 12.79 1.33
C LYS A 60 10.27 12.21 0.72
N THR A 61 9.61 11.30 1.41
CA THR A 61 8.41 10.66 0.90
C THR A 61 7.50 10.11 2.02
N TYR A 62 6.34 9.65 1.66
CA TYR A 62 5.50 8.81 2.51
C TYR A 62 5.64 7.36 2.03
N ASP A 63 6.15 6.45 2.88
CA ASP A 63 6.43 5.06 2.55
C ASP A 63 7.49 4.88 1.44
N PHE A 64 8.74 5.02 1.83
CA PHE A 64 9.89 4.86 0.93
C PHE A 64 9.96 3.47 0.29
N LYS A 65 9.68 2.41 1.06
CA LYS A 65 9.71 1.03 0.57
C LYS A 65 8.74 0.86 -0.60
N ARG A 66 7.48 1.27 -0.41
CA ARG A 66 6.46 1.28 -1.47
C ARG A 66 6.90 2.11 -2.67
N SER A 67 7.39 3.33 -2.45
CA SER A 67 7.83 4.23 -3.52
C SER A 67 8.96 3.62 -4.34
N LYS A 68 9.94 2.99 -3.70
CA LYS A 68 11.06 2.32 -4.36
C LYS A 68 10.62 1.13 -5.20
N VAL A 69 9.72 0.30 -4.70
CA VAL A 69 9.16 -0.83 -5.46
C VAL A 69 8.37 -0.34 -6.67
N LEU A 70 7.46 0.63 -6.49
CA LEU A 70 6.69 1.21 -7.59
C LEU A 70 7.57 1.78 -8.70
N LEU A 71 8.59 2.55 -8.33
CA LEU A 71 9.48 3.20 -9.29
C LEU A 71 10.44 2.24 -9.98
N SER A 72 10.73 1.08 -9.37
CA SER A 72 11.54 0.04 -10.01
C SER A 72 10.91 -0.47 -11.31
N HIS A 73 9.57 -0.47 -11.42
CA HIS A 73 8.85 -0.82 -12.64
C HIS A 73 9.07 0.18 -13.79
N PHE A 74 9.53 1.39 -13.47
CA PHE A 74 9.92 2.42 -14.44
C PHE A 74 11.43 2.49 -14.68
N GLY A 75 12.19 1.54 -14.11
CA GLY A 75 13.65 1.53 -14.20
C GLY A 75 14.33 2.62 -13.36
N VAL A 76 13.65 3.14 -12.33
CA VAL A 76 14.19 4.14 -11.39
C VAL A 76 14.52 3.44 -10.07
N ASP A 77 15.78 3.52 -9.66
CA ASP A 77 16.25 3.02 -8.36
C ASP A 77 16.45 4.20 -7.39
N LEU A 78 15.61 4.27 -6.35
CA LEU A 78 15.78 5.25 -5.28
C LEU A 78 16.95 4.84 -4.37
N PRO A 79 17.92 5.74 -4.10
CA PRO A 79 19.13 5.38 -3.34
C PRO A 79 18.84 5.15 -1.86
N ALA A 80 18.18 6.10 -1.21
CA ALA A 80 17.84 6.09 0.21
C ALA A 80 16.70 7.08 0.51
N PRO A 81 16.00 6.93 1.64
CA PRO A 81 15.12 7.98 2.13
C PRO A 81 15.94 9.08 2.84
N ALA A 82 15.62 10.34 2.55
CA ALA A 82 16.04 11.47 3.39
C ALA A 82 15.09 11.59 4.60
N PHE A 83 13.78 11.42 4.37
CA PHE A 83 12.77 11.35 5.42
C PHE A 83 11.57 10.50 4.94
N ASP A 84 11.14 9.56 5.78
CA ASP A 84 9.95 8.75 5.56
C ASP A 84 8.89 9.09 6.62
N SER A 85 7.85 9.81 6.20
CA SER A 85 6.78 10.26 7.10
C SER A 85 5.95 9.12 7.67
N ARG A 86 5.83 7.98 6.96
CA ARG A 86 5.12 6.81 7.46
C ARG A 86 5.86 6.15 8.61
N LEU A 87 7.17 5.97 8.47
CA LEU A 87 8.01 5.42 9.53
C LEU A 87 8.08 6.37 10.74
N ALA A 88 8.19 7.68 10.49
CA ALA A 88 8.14 8.68 11.55
C ALA A 88 6.81 8.63 12.32
N LYS A 89 5.65 8.51 11.61
CA LYS A 89 4.34 8.31 12.24
C LYS A 89 4.30 7.02 13.05
N TYR A 90 4.80 5.92 12.53
CA TYR A 90 4.82 4.62 13.20
C TYR A 90 5.53 4.69 14.56
N LEU A 91 6.65 5.41 14.64
CA LEU A 91 7.38 5.59 15.91
C LEU A 91 6.66 6.52 16.90
N LEU A 92 5.93 7.52 16.40
CA LEU A 92 5.30 8.56 17.22
C LEU A 92 3.86 8.24 17.64
N SER A 93 3.19 7.31 17.02
CA SER A 93 1.76 7.09 17.20
C SER A 93 1.43 5.61 17.29
N THR A 94 0.54 5.26 18.24
CA THR A 94 -0.06 3.93 18.36
C THR A 94 -1.23 3.71 17.39
N VAL A 95 -1.63 4.74 16.63
CA VAL A 95 -2.68 4.61 15.61
C VAL A 95 -2.10 3.88 14.41
N ASP A 96 -2.47 2.62 14.26
CA ASP A 96 -2.05 1.77 13.16
C ASP A 96 -3.02 1.90 11.98
N ASP A 97 -2.74 2.89 11.14
CA ASP A 97 -3.39 3.05 9.84
C ASP A 97 -2.35 3.52 8.80
N ASN A 98 -2.67 3.31 7.53
CA ASN A 98 -1.84 3.75 6.41
C ASN A 98 -2.36 5.05 5.78
N GLU A 99 -3.12 5.85 6.53
CA GLU A 99 -3.79 7.04 6.05
C GLU A 99 -2.95 8.30 6.29
N LEU A 100 -2.70 9.04 5.22
CA LEU A 100 -2.02 10.33 5.30
C LEU A 100 -2.91 11.41 5.93
N SER A 101 -4.23 11.24 5.87
CA SER A 101 -5.21 12.04 6.60
C SER A 101 -5.01 12.00 8.12
N THR A 102 -4.50 10.89 8.66
CA THR A 102 -4.13 10.80 10.08
C THR A 102 -2.88 11.64 10.41
N ILE A 103 -1.89 11.69 9.53
CA ILE A 103 -0.76 12.62 9.68
C ILE A 103 -1.24 14.07 9.68
N ALA A 104 -2.14 14.42 8.76
CA ALA A 104 -2.73 15.76 8.70
C ALA A 104 -3.34 16.14 10.06
N ARG A 105 -4.20 15.28 10.61
CA ARG A 105 -4.89 15.51 11.88
C ARG A 105 -3.99 15.56 13.11
N LEU A 106 -2.90 14.78 13.14
CA LEU A 106 -2.04 14.65 14.32
C LEU A 106 -0.90 15.66 14.35
N TYR A 107 -0.44 16.11 13.18
CA TYR A 107 0.83 16.85 13.07
C TYR A 107 0.72 18.14 12.26
N THR A 108 -0.47 18.52 11.81
CA THR A 108 -0.69 19.77 11.05
C THR A 108 -2.04 20.39 11.42
N ASP A 109 -2.25 21.64 11.00
CA ASP A 109 -3.55 22.34 11.06
C ASP A 109 -4.35 22.16 9.74
N TYR A 110 -3.86 21.34 8.81
CA TYR A 110 -4.52 21.11 7.53
C TYR A 110 -5.51 19.96 7.59
N VAL A 111 -6.61 20.09 6.83
CA VAL A 111 -7.59 19.03 6.63
C VAL A 111 -7.28 18.31 5.32
N LEU A 112 -7.11 17.01 5.41
CA LEU A 112 -6.96 16.12 4.25
C LEU A 112 -8.06 15.07 4.30
N ASP A 113 -8.80 14.96 3.21
CA ASP A 113 -9.80 13.90 3.05
C ASP A 113 -9.10 12.52 3.04
N SER A 114 -9.75 11.50 3.60
CA SER A 114 -9.24 10.13 3.53
C SER A 114 -9.27 9.60 2.09
N ASP A 115 -8.41 8.64 1.79
CA ASP A 115 -8.40 8.00 0.47
C ASP A 115 -9.74 7.30 0.18
N GLU A 116 -10.41 6.75 1.20
CA GLU A 116 -11.77 6.20 1.07
C GLU A 116 -12.80 7.27 0.64
N ALA A 117 -12.71 8.48 1.17
CA ALA A 117 -13.61 9.56 0.81
C ALA A 117 -13.42 10.04 -0.65
N VAL A 118 -12.19 10.01 -1.15
CA VAL A 118 -11.84 10.48 -2.50
C VAL A 118 -12.00 9.39 -3.56
N TYR A 119 -11.59 8.18 -3.26
CA TYR A 119 -11.56 7.05 -4.22
C TYR A 119 -12.72 6.08 -4.07
N GLY A 120 -13.49 6.15 -2.98
CA GLY A 120 -14.54 5.19 -2.65
C GLY A 120 -14.01 3.94 -1.94
N LYS A 121 -14.93 3.04 -1.57
CA LYS A 121 -14.64 1.82 -0.78
C LYS A 121 -15.00 0.54 -1.53
N GLY A 122 -14.17 -0.50 -1.37
CA GLY A 122 -14.41 -1.82 -1.91
C GLY A 122 -14.66 -1.80 -3.42
N VAL A 123 -15.74 -2.40 -3.88
CA VAL A 123 -16.08 -2.49 -5.32
C VAL A 123 -16.41 -1.14 -5.98
N LYS A 124 -16.63 -0.10 -5.19
CA LYS A 124 -16.88 1.27 -5.69
C LYS A 124 -15.60 2.09 -5.79
N ARG A 125 -14.45 1.54 -5.39
CA ARG A 125 -13.17 2.25 -5.45
C ARG A 125 -12.77 2.47 -6.91
N ALA A 126 -12.56 3.72 -7.29
CA ALA A 126 -12.26 4.13 -8.65
C ALA A 126 -11.38 5.38 -8.69
N VAL A 127 -10.65 5.55 -9.78
CA VAL A 127 -9.89 6.79 -10.03
C VAL A 127 -10.89 7.92 -10.26
N PRO A 128 -10.86 9.02 -9.48
CA PRO A 128 -11.78 10.13 -9.64
C PRO A 128 -11.43 10.97 -10.88
N GLU A 129 -12.20 12.01 -11.13
CA GLU A 129 -11.83 13.01 -12.14
C GLU A 129 -10.41 13.52 -11.93
N LYS A 130 -9.71 13.78 -13.03
CA LYS A 130 -8.30 14.22 -13.02
C LYS A 130 -8.06 15.45 -12.14
N SER A 131 -8.97 16.42 -12.16
CA SER A 131 -8.89 17.62 -11.33
C SER A 131 -8.94 17.31 -9.84
N VAL A 132 -9.82 16.39 -9.44
CA VAL A 132 -9.96 15.92 -8.06
C VAL A 132 -8.72 15.17 -7.62
N LEU A 133 -8.24 14.24 -8.45
CA LEU A 133 -7.02 13.49 -8.18
C LEU A 133 -5.81 14.40 -7.98
N LEU A 134 -5.55 15.33 -8.93
CA LEU A 134 -4.41 16.24 -8.84
C LEU A 134 -4.49 17.15 -7.63
N SER A 135 -5.69 17.65 -7.30
CA SER A 135 -5.91 18.46 -6.10
C SER A 135 -5.63 17.66 -4.81
N HIS A 136 -6.08 16.41 -4.74
CA HIS A 136 -5.84 15.54 -3.58
C HIS A 136 -4.35 15.23 -3.42
N LEU A 137 -3.65 14.90 -4.51
CA LEU A 137 -2.20 14.68 -4.52
C LEU A 137 -1.42 15.91 -4.06
N ALA A 138 -1.79 17.09 -4.54
CA ALA A 138 -1.16 18.34 -4.11
C ALA A 138 -1.35 18.61 -2.61
N ARG A 139 -2.57 18.37 -2.07
CA ARG A 139 -2.84 18.47 -0.63
C ARG A 139 -2.03 17.48 0.20
N LYS A 140 -1.79 16.26 -0.31
CA LYS A 140 -0.89 15.29 0.34
C LYS A 140 0.51 15.87 0.50
N ILE A 141 1.07 16.52 -0.53
CA ILE A 141 2.37 17.19 -0.45
C ILE A 141 2.37 18.34 0.58
N VAL A 142 1.30 19.14 0.64
CA VAL A 142 1.15 20.18 1.68
C VAL A 142 1.28 19.57 3.07
N VAL A 143 0.51 18.52 3.34
CA VAL A 143 0.52 17.83 4.65
C VAL A 143 1.91 17.28 4.97
N LEU A 144 2.57 16.63 4.02
CA LEU A 144 3.92 16.07 4.21
C LEU A 144 4.94 17.15 4.57
N ASN A 145 4.95 18.27 3.85
CA ASN A 145 5.87 19.38 4.14
C ASN A 145 5.63 19.97 5.54
N HIS A 146 4.37 20.23 5.91
CA HIS A 146 4.05 20.88 7.18
C HIS A 146 4.17 19.94 8.40
N SER A 147 4.04 18.62 8.20
CA SER A 147 4.17 17.64 9.28
C SER A 147 5.63 17.31 9.63
N GLU A 148 6.56 17.43 8.69
CA GLU A 148 7.94 16.98 8.85
C GLU A 148 8.60 17.56 10.11
N LYS A 149 8.62 18.91 10.23
CA LYS A 149 9.27 19.57 11.35
C LYS A 149 8.65 19.13 12.68
N VAL A 150 7.33 19.09 12.78
CA VAL A 150 6.61 18.68 14.00
C VAL A 150 6.94 17.25 14.38
N MET A 151 7.03 16.34 13.40
CA MET A 151 7.39 14.94 13.63
C MET A 151 8.85 14.82 14.08
N LEU A 152 9.78 15.55 13.46
CA LEU A 152 11.19 15.55 13.84
C LEU A 152 11.43 16.10 15.23
N ASP A 153 10.74 17.20 15.59
CA ASP A 153 10.83 17.78 16.94
C ASP A 153 10.35 16.75 18.00
N LYS A 154 9.23 16.07 17.76
CA LYS A 154 8.71 15.00 18.65
C LYS A 154 9.61 13.77 18.71
N LEU A 155 10.16 13.31 17.59
CA LEU A 155 11.12 12.19 17.56
C LEU A 155 12.38 12.52 18.39
N THR A 156 12.82 13.77 18.33
CA THR A 156 13.97 14.25 19.11
C THR A 156 13.62 14.29 20.60
N GLU A 157 12.47 14.84 20.97
CA GLU A 157 11.96 14.86 22.35
C GLU A 157 11.85 13.46 22.94
N HIS A 158 11.34 12.50 22.17
CA HIS A 158 11.20 11.10 22.60
C HIS A 158 12.49 10.28 22.45
N GLN A 159 13.60 10.87 22.04
CA GLN A 159 14.89 10.19 21.79
C GLN A 159 14.80 9.05 20.75
N GLN A 160 13.91 9.18 19.76
CA GLN A 160 13.64 8.20 18.72
C GLN A 160 14.21 8.60 17.36
N ALA A 161 14.85 9.76 17.21
CA ALA A 161 15.40 10.22 15.95
C ALA A 161 16.46 9.25 15.38
N SER A 162 17.38 8.75 16.23
CA SER A 162 18.36 7.73 15.81
C SER A 162 17.70 6.42 15.38
N LEU A 163 16.63 6.00 16.04
CA LEU A 163 15.87 4.82 15.63
C LEU A 163 15.32 4.97 14.21
N LEU A 164 14.76 6.16 13.89
CA LEU A 164 14.29 6.44 12.53
C LEU A 164 15.42 6.41 11.50
N PHE A 165 16.49 7.19 11.73
CA PHE A 165 17.51 7.44 10.70
C PHE A 165 18.56 6.34 10.60
N ASP A 166 18.92 5.69 11.72
CA ASP A 166 20.01 4.73 11.76
C ASP A 166 19.50 3.27 11.64
N MET A 167 18.19 3.03 11.85
CA MET A 167 17.63 1.69 11.79
C MET A 167 16.44 1.57 10.81
N GLU A 168 15.33 2.26 11.05
CA GLU A 168 14.08 2.04 10.30
C GLU A 168 14.20 2.42 8.82
N GLN A 169 14.75 3.59 8.51
CA GLN A 169 14.93 4.02 7.12
C GLN A 169 15.94 3.16 6.34
N PRO A 170 17.13 2.81 6.87
CA PRO A 170 18.01 1.85 6.22
C PRO A 170 17.37 0.48 6.03
N LEU A 171 16.63 -0.02 7.02
CA LEU A 171 15.91 -1.29 6.93
C LEU A 171 14.85 -1.27 5.83
N ALA A 172 14.08 -0.19 5.72
CA ALA A 172 13.09 -0.03 4.65
C ALA A 172 13.72 -0.13 3.25
N ASN A 173 14.94 0.42 3.07
CA ASN A 173 15.68 0.29 1.81
C ASN A 173 16.13 -1.15 1.53
N VAL A 174 16.57 -1.88 2.55
CA VAL A 174 16.93 -3.31 2.43
C VAL A 174 15.71 -4.13 2.06
N LEU A 175 14.59 -3.94 2.78
CA LEU A 175 13.33 -4.65 2.52
C LEU A 175 12.80 -4.37 1.11
N ALA A 176 12.88 -3.12 0.63
CA ALA A 176 12.51 -2.79 -0.75
C ALA A 176 13.35 -3.56 -1.79
N LYS A 177 14.66 -3.66 -1.58
CA LYS A 177 15.55 -4.45 -2.45
C LYS A 177 15.21 -5.94 -2.43
N MET A 178 14.86 -6.48 -1.26
CA MET A 178 14.42 -7.88 -1.14
C MET A 178 13.09 -8.11 -1.89
N GLU A 179 12.15 -7.21 -1.76
CA GLU A 179 10.86 -7.30 -2.47
C GLU A 179 11.02 -7.18 -3.99
N ILE A 180 11.90 -6.29 -4.48
CA ILE A 180 12.21 -6.14 -5.90
C ILE A 180 12.91 -7.40 -6.45
N ALA A 181 13.85 -7.98 -5.69
CA ALA A 181 14.51 -9.21 -6.08
C ALA A 181 13.57 -10.41 -6.13
N GLY A 182 12.56 -10.43 -5.23
CA GLY A 182 11.60 -11.51 -5.11
C GLY A 182 12.22 -12.83 -4.67
N ILE A 183 11.44 -13.91 -4.82
CA ILE A 183 11.87 -15.28 -4.56
C ILE A 183 11.58 -16.18 -5.77
N SER A 184 12.47 -17.12 -6.05
CA SER A 184 12.25 -18.10 -7.11
C SER A 184 11.31 -19.19 -6.66
N VAL A 185 10.28 -19.46 -7.46
CA VAL A 185 9.29 -20.53 -7.22
C VAL A 185 9.33 -21.54 -8.36
N LYS A 186 9.35 -22.83 -8.04
CA LYS A 186 9.25 -23.91 -9.03
C LYS A 186 7.77 -24.10 -9.41
N LYS A 187 7.38 -23.49 -10.52
CA LYS A 187 5.99 -23.54 -11.02
C LYS A 187 5.50 -25.00 -11.24
N ALA A 188 6.36 -25.87 -11.78
CA ALA A 188 6.01 -27.26 -12.00
C ALA A 188 5.60 -27.99 -10.72
N THR A 189 6.37 -27.80 -9.63
CA THR A 189 6.04 -28.41 -8.33
C THR A 189 4.69 -27.93 -7.80
N LEU A 190 4.39 -26.63 -7.94
CA LEU A 190 3.07 -26.11 -7.52
C LEU A 190 1.94 -26.68 -8.37
N GLN A 191 2.14 -26.84 -9.67
CA GLN A 191 1.15 -27.45 -10.57
C GLN A 191 0.91 -28.93 -10.24
N GLU A 192 1.97 -29.69 -9.90
CA GLU A 192 1.85 -31.08 -9.44
C GLU A 192 1.07 -31.17 -8.13
N MET A 193 1.36 -30.27 -7.17
CA MET A 193 0.62 -30.19 -5.89
C MET A 193 -0.84 -29.80 -6.13
N GLU A 194 -1.11 -28.85 -7.00
CA GLU A 194 -2.47 -28.46 -7.38
C GLU A 194 -3.26 -29.63 -7.97
N ALA A 195 -2.68 -30.35 -8.93
CA ALA A 195 -3.32 -31.52 -9.56
C ALA A 195 -3.58 -32.63 -8.56
N SER A 196 -2.61 -32.90 -7.67
CA SER A 196 -2.76 -33.94 -6.62
C SER A 196 -3.85 -33.54 -5.60
N ASN A 197 -3.85 -32.29 -5.16
CA ASN A 197 -4.86 -31.81 -4.21
C ASN A 197 -6.25 -31.78 -4.85
N GLN A 198 -6.36 -31.39 -6.13
CA GLN A 198 -7.65 -31.38 -6.84
C GLN A 198 -8.25 -32.78 -6.95
N ALA A 199 -7.44 -33.79 -7.23
CA ALA A 199 -7.91 -35.18 -7.29
C ALA A 199 -8.48 -35.63 -5.93
N VAL A 200 -7.82 -35.30 -4.83
CA VAL A 200 -8.32 -35.60 -3.46
C VAL A 200 -9.61 -34.84 -3.15
N ILE A 201 -9.67 -33.54 -3.55
CA ILE A 201 -10.88 -32.71 -3.36
C ILE A 201 -12.06 -33.29 -4.13
N ASP A 202 -11.84 -33.72 -5.36
CA ASP A 202 -12.90 -34.31 -6.19
C ASP A 202 -13.42 -35.62 -5.59
N GLU A 203 -12.52 -36.50 -5.11
CA GLU A 203 -12.88 -37.73 -4.43
C GLU A 203 -13.69 -37.46 -3.17
N LEU A 204 -13.22 -36.59 -2.29
CA LEU A 204 -13.91 -36.23 -1.04
C LEU A 204 -15.25 -35.51 -1.33
N THR A 205 -15.30 -34.69 -2.37
CA THR A 205 -16.54 -34.02 -2.77
C THR A 205 -17.60 -35.05 -3.17
N GLN A 206 -17.21 -36.07 -3.95
CA GLN A 206 -18.11 -37.12 -4.36
C GLN A 206 -18.58 -37.97 -3.15
N GLU A 207 -17.67 -38.31 -2.25
CA GLU A 207 -18.02 -39.01 -1.02
C GLU A 207 -19.03 -38.22 -0.17
N ILE A 208 -18.84 -36.90 -0.04
CA ILE A 208 -19.79 -36.04 0.67
C ILE A 208 -21.15 -36.03 -0.01
N TYR A 209 -21.22 -35.95 -1.34
CA TYR A 209 -22.50 -35.97 -2.07
C TYR A 209 -23.19 -37.32 -1.93
N ASP A 210 -22.45 -38.45 -1.96
CA ASP A 210 -22.99 -39.79 -1.77
C ASP A 210 -23.57 -39.94 -0.37
N LEU A 211 -22.87 -39.47 0.67
CA LEU A 211 -23.36 -39.48 2.06
C LEU A 211 -24.55 -38.55 2.26
N ALA A 212 -24.56 -37.40 1.61
CA ALA A 212 -25.66 -36.42 1.67
C ALA A 212 -26.89 -36.86 0.89
N GLY A 213 -26.73 -37.76 -0.08
CA GLY A 213 -27.79 -38.17 -1.00
C GLY A 213 -28.19 -37.09 -2.01
N MET A 214 -27.36 -36.02 -2.13
CA MET A 214 -27.60 -34.87 -3.03
C MET A 214 -26.35 -34.02 -3.22
N GLU A 215 -26.27 -33.34 -4.37
CA GLU A 215 -25.28 -32.32 -4.61
C GLU A 215 -25.71 -30.97 -4.00
N PHE A 216 -24.77 -30.25 -3.42
CA PHE A 216 -24.96 -28.93 -2.85
C PHE A 216 -23.63 -28.16 -2.83
N ASN A 217 -23.65 -26.85 -2.61
CA ASN A 217 -22.43 -26.08 -2.46
C ASN A 217 -21.84 -26.30 -1.06
N ILE A 218 -20.80 -27.16 -0.98
CA ILE A 218 -20.10 -27.52 0.27
C ILE A 218 -19.52 -26.27 0.97
N ASN A 219 -19.12 -25.23 0.21
CA ASN A 219 -18.60 -23.98 0.74
C ASN A 219 -19.69 -23.01 1.21
N SER A 220 -20.97 -23.39 1.14
CA SER A 220 -22.08 -22.58 1.63
C SER A 220 -22.50 -23.02 3.04
N PRO A 221 -22.16 -22.26 4.10
CA PRO A 221 -22.59 -22.61 5.47
C PRO A 221 -24.10 -22.76 5.61
N LYS A 222 -24.88 -22.00 4.82
CA LYS A 222 -26.34 -22.08 4.81
C LYS A 222 -26.81 -23.42 4.27
N GLN A 223 -26.36 -23.84 3.09
CA GLN A 223 -26.77 -25.11 2.48
C GLN A 223 -26.28 -26.32 3.30
N LEU A 224 -25.06 -26.21 3.85
CA LEU A 224 -24.55 -27.23 4.78
C LEU A 224 -25.38 -27.33 6.03
N GLY A 225 -25.80 -26.20 6.62
CA GLY A 225 -26.69 -26.21 7.79
C GLY A 225 -28.07 -26.84 7.50
N GLU A 226 -28.69 -26.44 6.37
CA GLU A 226 -29.96 -27.03 5.91
C GLU A 226 -29.85 -28.56 5.70
N LEU A 227 -28.72 -29.05 5.14
CA LEU A 227 -28.48 -30.46 4.97
C LEU A 227 -28.36 -31.15 6.32
N LEU A 228 -27.47 -30.72 7.20
CA LEU A 228 -27.13 -31.39 8.45
C LEU A 228 -28.30 -31.37 9.45
N PHE A 229 -28.98 -30.25 9.60
CA PHE A 229 -29.97 -30.05 10.66
C PHE A 229 -31.39 -30.25 10.18
N ASP A 230 -31.76 -29.83 8.97
CA ASP A 230 -33.14 -29.96 8.50
C ASP A 230 -33.41 -31.29 7.79
N LYS A 231 -32.45 -31.79 6.98
CA LYS A 231 -32.61 -33.04 6.23
C LYS A 231 -32.12 -34.26 7.01
N MET A 232 -30.87 -34.22 7.50
CA MET A 232 -30.27 -35.34 8.25
C MET A 232 -30.69 -35.38 9.71
N GLN A 233 -31.35 -34.32 10.22
CA GLN A 233 -31.87 -34.18 11.59
C GLN A 233 -30.79 -34.46 12.66
N LEU A 234 -29.57 -34.06 12.40
CA LEU A 234 -28.49 -34.22 13.38
C LEU A 234 -28.76 -33.27 14.58
N PRO A 235 -28.45 -33.76 15.82
CA PRO A 235 -28.69 -32.93 17.01
C PRO A 235 -27.82 -31.69 17.02
N THR A 236 -28.43 -30.52 17.24
CA THR A 236 -27.71 -29.25 17.44
C THR A 236 -27.17 -29.23 18.87
N SER A 237 -25.86 -29.27 19.05
CA SER A 237 -25.26 -28.94 20.35
C SER A 237 -25.13 -27.45 20.50
N TYR A 238 -25.96 -26.83 21.35
CA TYR A 238 -25.72 -25.44 21.76
C TYR A 238 -24.48 -25.43 22.67
N THR A 239 -23.36 -24.96 22.17
CA THR A 239 -22.29 -24.50 23.04
C THR A 239 -22.76 -23.20 23.71
N LYS A 240 -22.91 -23.24 25.03
CA LYS A 240 -23.14 -22.07 25.86
C LYS A 240 -21.91 -21.19 25.90
#